data_4fc2c1e4570e9a423337576d20ec3084
#
_entry.id   4fc2c1e4570e9a423337576d20ec3084
#
_cell.length_a   1.000
_cell.length_b   1.000
_cell.length_c   1.000
_cell.angle_alpha   90.00
_cell.angle_beta   90.00
_cell.angle_gamma   90.00
#
_symmetry.space_group_name_H-M   'P 1'
#
loop_
_entity.id
_entity.type
_entity.pdbx_description
1 polymer ?
#
loop_
_entity_poly.entity_id
_entity_poly.type
_entity_poly.pdbx_seq_one_letter_code
_entity_poly.pdbx_strand_id
1 'polypeptide(L)' 'MARKAYSDEERAQVKEALMVTMIRCIADRGLIHSSIDVLCGKVGISKTFFYSFFSSKEELVLHAL' A
#
# COMPACT_ATOMS: atom_id res chain seq x y z
N MET A 1 14.22 -9.76 21.03
CA MET A 1 14.16 -8.32 20.99
C MET A 1 12.86 -7.87 20.33
N ALA A 2 12.51 -6.68 20.58
CA ALA A 2 11.26 -6.18 20.08
C ALA A 2 11.34 -5.99 18.56
N ARG A 3 10.21 -6.20 17.91
CA ARG A 3 10.16 -5.92 16.51
C ARG A 3 10.27 -4.42 16.27
N LYS A 4 10.78 -4.09 15.13
CA LYS A 4 10.95 -2.69 14.77
C LYS A 4 9.60 -2.00 14.64
N ALA A 5 9.50 -0.82 15.19
CA ALA A 5 8.32 0.00 15.04
C ALA A 5 8.62 1.09 14.02
N TYR A 6 7.62 1.36 13.16
CA TYR A 6 7.78 2.42 12.18
C TYR A 6 7.47 3.76 12.84
N SER A 7 8.29 4.75 12.55
CA SER A 7 8.03 6.11 12.98
C SER A 7 6.89 6.71 12.16
N ASP A 8 6.36 7.85 12.63
CA ASP A 8 5.31 8.52 11.89
C ASP A 8 5.78 8.91 10.50
N GLU A 9 7.02 9.33 10.38
CA GLU A 9 7.58 9.69 9.09
C GLU A 9 7.68 8.48 8.18
N GLU A 10 8.13 7.36 8.72
CA GLU A 10 8.24 6.14 7.94
C GLU A 10 6.86 5.65 7.50
N ARG A 11 5.87 5.76 8.38
CA ARG A 11 4.52 5.38 8.02
C ARG A 11 3.98 6.26 6.89
N ALA A 12 4.26 7.55 6.95
CA ALA A 12 3.83 8.45 5.88
C ALA A 12 4.48 8.09 4.55
N GLN A 13 5.76 7.72 4.58
CA GLN A 13 6.46 7.32 3.37
C GLN A 13 5.87 6.04 2.79
N VAL A 14 5.56 5.07 3.64
CA VAL A 14 4.96 3.82 3.17
C VAL A 14 3.58 4.10 2.59
N LYS A 15 2.80 4.93 3.24
CA LYS A 15 1.47 5.26 2.75
C LYS A 15 1.54 5.91 1.37
N GLU A 16 2.48 6.83 1.19
CA GLU A 16 2.64 7.47 -0.11
C GLU A 16 3.10 6.47 -1.16
N ALA A 17 4.02 5.59 -0.79
CA ALA A 17 4.48 4.56 -1.71
C ALA A 17 3.34 3.64 -2.14
N LEU A 18 2.45 3.32 -1.21
CA LEU A 18 1.27 2.52 -1.54
C LEU A 18 0.40 3.22 -2.57
N MET A 19 0.17 4.52 -2.38
CA MET A 19 -0.68 5.26 -3.30
C MET A 19 -0.06 5.36 -4.69
N VAL A 20 1.22 5.70 -4.74
CA VAL A 20 1.91 5.84 -6.02
C VAL A 20 1.98 4.48 -6.74
N THR A 21 2.32 3.44 -6.01
CA THR A 21 2.44 2.11 -6.60
C THR A 21 1.09 1.60 -7.10
N MET A 22 0.02 1.88 -6.36
CA MET A 22 -1.31 1.47 -6.79
C MET A 22 -1.70 2.15 -8.10
N ILE A 23 -1.43 3.44 -8.22
CA ILE A 23 -1.74 4.16 -9.45
C ILE A 23 -0.97 3.56 -10.62
N ARG A 24 0.30 3.23 -10.41
CA ARG A 24 1.11 2.62 -11.46
C ARG A 24 0.60 1.25 -11.84
N CYS A 25 0.17 0.46 -10.85
CA CYS A 25 -0.37 -0.86 -11.11
C CYS A 25 -1.65 -0.77 -11.92
N ILE A 26 -2.51 0.18 -11.58
CA ILE A 26 -3.76 0.37 -12.30
C ILE A 26 -3.48 0.78 -13.74
N ALA A 27 -2.52 1.67 -13.95
CA ALA A 27 -2.17 2.12 -15.29
C ALA A 27 -1.58 0.99 -16.13
N ASP A 28 -0.86 0.07 -15.47
CA ASP A 28 -0.18 -1.00 -16.17
C ASP A 28 -1.08 -2.22 -16.38
N ARG A 29 -1.84 -2.61 -15.36
CA ARG A 29 -2.59 -3.87 -15.38
C ARG A 29 -4.10 -3.70 -15.24
N GLY A 30 -4.55 -2.52 -14.86
CA GLY A 30 -5.94 -2.28 -14.57
C GLY A 30 -6.28 -2.62 -13.12
N LEU A 31 -7.40 -2.06 -12.66
CA LEU A 31 -7.80 -2.17 -11.27
C LEU A 31 -8.04 -3.63 -10.85
N ILE A 32 -8.65 -4.40 -11.73
CA ILE A 32 -9.01 -5.78 -11.41
C ILE A 32 -7.76 -6.62 -11.14
N HIS A 33 -6.68 -6.34 -11.86
CA HIS A 33 -5.45 -7.13 -11.75
C HIS A 33 -4.46 -6.54 -10.76
N SER A 34 -4.81 -5.47 -10.06
CA SER A 34 -3.96 -4.83 -9.07
C SER A 34 -4.41 -5.24 -7.68
N SER A 35 -3.94 -6.40 -7.22
CA SER A 35 -4.34 -6.94 -5.94
C SER A 35 -3.50 -6.38 -4.81
N ILE A 36 -4.01 -6.51 -3.58
CA ILE A 36 -3.26 -6.09 -2.40
C ILE A 36 -1.98 -6.91 -2.26
N ASP A 37 -2.04 -8.21 -2.59
CA ASP A 37 -0.85 -9.06 -2.53
C ASP A 37 0.26 -8.54 -3.45
N VAL A 38 -0.09 -8.19 -4.67
CA VAL A 38 0.88 -7.66 -5.63
C VAL A 38 1.42 -6.34 -5.12
N LEU A 39 0.54 -5.47 -4.63
CA LEU A 39 0.94 -4.16 -4.17
C LEU A 39 1.89 -4.25 -2.99
N CYS A 40 1.56 -5.07 -2.00
CA CYS A 40 2.40 -5.24 -0.82
C CYS A 40 3.76 -5.82 -1.20
N GLY A 41 3.77 -6.73 -2.16
CA GLY A 41 5.02 -7.30 -2.64
C GLY A 41 5.92 -6.25 -3.29
N LYS A 42 5.33 -5.34 -4.05
CA LYS A 42 6.10 -4.29 -4.70
C LYS A 42 6.62 -3.26 -3.71
N VAL A 43 5.83 -2.93 -2.71
CA VAL A 43 6.23 -1.95 -1.70
C VAL A 43 7.14 -2.57 -0.64
N GLY A 44 7.02 -3.88 -0.43
CA GLY A 44 7.84 -4.58 0.55
C GLY A 44 7.28 -4.57 1.95
N ILE A 45 5.96 -4.64 2.08
CA ILE A 45 5.31 -4.68 3.38
C ILE A 45 4.36 -5.88 3.44
N SER A 46 3.92 -6.21 4.67
CA SER A 46 2.94 -7.27 4.85
C SER A 46 1.54 -6.73 4.63
N LYS A 47 0.60 -7.65 4.38
CA LYS A 47 -0.80 -7.25 4.26
C LYS A 47 -1.33 -6.72 5.58
N THR A 48 -0.85 -7.26 6.70
CA THR A 48 -1.26 -6.76 8.00
C THR A 48 -0.90 -5.29 8.15
N PHE A 49 0.29 -4.93 7.72
CA PHE A 49 0.73 -3.54 7.79
C PHE A 49 -0.10 -2.67 6.83
N PHE A 50 -0.41 -3.19 5.66
CA PHE A 50 -1.28 -2.48 4.72
C PHE A 50 -2.62 -2.14 5.38
N TYR A 51 -3.22 -3.11 6.05
CA TYR A 51 -4.54 -2.90 6.66
C TYR A 51 -4.49 -1.94 7.84
N SER A 52 -3.31 -1.58 8.32
CA SER A 52 -3.21 -0.53 9.32
C SER A 52 -3.38 0.86 8.71
N PHE A 53 -3.27 0.98 7.39
CA PHE A 53 -3.47 2.24 6.69
C PHE A 53 -4.83 2.32 6.01
N PHE A 54 -5.22 1.27 5.34
CA PHE A 54 -6.45 1.24 4.53
C PHE A 54 -7.18 -0.06 4.80
N SER A 55 -8.50 0.01 4.85
CA SER A 55 -9.29 -1.18 5.13
C SER A 55 -9.53 -2.01 3.87
N SER A 56 -9.31 -1.44 2.67
CA SER A 56 -9.52 -2.17 1.43
C SER A 56 -8.72 -1.52 0.32
N LYS A 57 -8.63 -2.24 -0.80
CA LYS A 57 -7.99 -1.72 -1.99
C LYS A 57 -8.73 -0.49 -2.51
N GLU A 58 -10.05 -0.54 -2.46
CA GLU A 58 -10.87 0.55 -2.94
C GLU A 58 -10.64 1.82 -2.14
N GLU A 59 -10.47 1.67 -0.83
CA GLU A 59 -10.18 2.84 0.00
C GLU A 59 -8.84 3.46 -0.39
N LEU A 60 -7.84 2.64 -0.64
CA LEU A 60 -6.55 3.14 -1.09
C LEU A 60 -6.69 3.92 -2.40
N VAL A 61 -7.45 3.38 -3.34
CA VAL A 61 -7.63 4.03 -4.63
C VAL A 61 -8.28 5.39 -4.45
N LEU A 62 -9.29 5.48 -3.59
CA LEU A 62 -9.95 6.75 -3.33
C LEU A 62 -8.98 7.78 -2.77
N HIS A 63 -8.10 7.37 -1.88
CA HIS A 63 -7.12 8.28 -1.30
C HIS A 63 -6.04 8.68 -2.31
N ALA A 64 -5.76 7.82 -3.28
CA ALA A 64 -4.71 8.09 -4.26
C ALA A 64 -5.19 9.03 -5.38
N LEU A 65 -6.49 9.11 -5.59
CA LEU A 65 -7.05 10.00 -6.60
C LEU A 65 -7.20 11.41 -6.03
#